data_bfe1bc1c66cb0d999a3ca2a80d5598c7
#
_entry.id   bfe1bc1c66cb0d999a3ca2a80d5598c7
#
_cell.length_a   1.000
_cell.length_b   1.000
_cell.length_c   1.000
_cell.angle_alpha   90.00
_cell.angle_beta   90.00
_cell.angle_gamma   90.00
#
_symmetry.space_group_name_H-M   'P 1'
#
loop_
_entity.id
_entity.type
_entity.pdbx_description
1 polymer ?
#
loop_
_entity_poly.entity_id
_entity_poly.type
_entity_poly.pdbx_seq_one_letter_code
_entity_poly.pdbx_strand_id
1 'polypeptide(L)'
;DDVQYYRDLYNLERIEALKGPNAMIFGRGGGGGVLNRVVKEPLFRPLRAVAVELGGYDHKRATTDLNARLGSDTAVRLNGMFERSGSFRNGVDLERSGVNPTLTWAPLAGTKLTVGYEYLRDTRVADRGITSFQGKPADVDLSTFYGDPEQSDVKARVNIGSVALEQAIGTAVLRNRTVIAGYDRFYQNFVPGAASADQQTVALTAYNNAT
;
A
#
# COMPACT_ATOMS: atom_id res chain seq x y z
N ASP A 1 1.04 3.08 -12.64
CA ASP A 1 0.27 4.31 -12.79
C ASP A 1 0.52 5.21 -11.58
N ASP A 2 1.13 6.40 -11.79
CA ASP A 2 1.55 7.31 -10.72
C ASP A 2 0.38 7.92 -9.95
N VAL A 3 -0.81 7.90 -10.54
CA VAL A 3 -2.05 8.36 -9.91
C VAL A 3 -2.53 7.40 -8.84
N GLN A 4 -2.00 6.18 -8.80
CA GLN A 4 -2.34 5.18 -7.80
C GLN A 4 -1.35 5.25 -6.64
N TYR A 5 -1.83 4.97 -5.41
CA TYR A 5 -0.96 4.81 -4.26
C TYR A 5 -0.35 3.40 -4.23
N TYR A 6 0.85 3.29 -3.70
CA TYR A 6 1.50 2.01 -3.48
C TYR A 6 0.99 1.41 -2.16
N ARG A 7 0.30 0.28 -2.24
CA ARG A 7 -0.07 -0.48 -1.06
C ARG A 7 1.13 -1.18 -0.47
N ASP A 8 1.35 -0.98 0.81
CA ASP A 8 2.41 -1.67 1.55
C ASP A 8 2.05 -3.13 1.84
N LEU A 9 3.05 -3.90 2.28
CA LEU A 9 2.94 -5.34 2.54
C LEU A 9 3.03 -5.69 4.04
N TYR A 10 3.17 -4.71 4.93
CA TYR A 10 3.44 -4.90 6.35
C TYR A 10 2.37 -5.74 7.08
N ASN A 11 1.13 -5.68 6.62
CA ASN A 11 -0.02 -6.37 7.18
C ASN A 11 -0.44 -7.64 6.42
N LEU A 12 0.38 -8.08 5.45
CA LEU A 12 0.06 -9.27 4.66
C LEU A 12 0.71 -10.53 5.20
N GLU A 13 -0.08 -11.59 5.25
CA GLU A 13 0.42 -12.95 5.46
C GLU A 13 1.08 -13.48 4.19
N ARG A 14 0.46 -13.22 3.01
CA ARG A 14 0.97 -13.62 1.70
C ARG A 14 0.30 -12.87 0.56
N ILE A 15 0.92 -12.97 -0.62
CA ILE A 15 0.35 -12.53 -1.89
C ILE A 15 0.18 -13.77 -2.76
N GLU A 16 -0.99 -13.90 -3.37
CA GLU A 16 -1.31 -14.99 -4.29
C GLU A 16 -1.48 -14.44 -5.70
N ALA A 17 -0.68 -14.92 -6.65
CA ALA A 17 -0.81 -14.60 -8.06
C ALA A 17 -1.64 -15.69 -8.76
N LEU A 18 -2.87 -15.38 -9.11
CA LEU A 18 -3.80 -16.27 -9.79
C LEU A 18 -3.81 -15.93 -11.27
N LYS A 19 -3.23 -16.78 -12.11
CA LYS A 19 -3.13 -16.58 -13.55
C LYS A 19 -4.40 -17.08 -14.25
N GLY A 20 -4.78 -16.42 -15.34
CA GLY A 20 -5.93 -16.78 -16.16
C GLY A 20 -7.25 -16.15 -15.70
N PRO A 21 -8.38 -16.53 -16.32
CA PRO A 21 -9.68 -15.94 -16.07
C PRO A 21 -10.26 -16.38 -14.73
N ASN A 22 -10.15 -15.53 -13.72
CA ASN A 22 -10.65 -15.78 -12.36
C ASN A 22 -11.90 -14.95 -12.01
N ALA A 23 -12.62 -14.47 -13.03
CA ALA A 23 -13.79 -13.60 -12.85
C ALA A 23 -14.92 -14.24 -12.02
N MET A 24 -15.06 -15.56 -12.03
CA MET A 24 -16.05 -16.27 -11.22
C MET A 24 -15.80 -16.15 -9.71
N ILE A 25 -14.55 -15.98 -9.30
CA ILE A 25 -14.16 -15.89 -7.88
C ILE A 25 -14.00 -14.42 -7.45
N PHE A 26 -13.39 -13.59 -8.31
CA PHE A 26 -12.97 -12.22 -7.95
C PHE A 26 -13.75 -11.11 -8.68
N GLY A 27 -14.72 -11.45 -9.50
CA GLY A 27 -15.54 -10.47 -10.22
C GLY A 27 -14.86 -9.89 -11.47
N ARG A 28 -15.24 -8.67 -11.86
CA ARG A 28 -14.74 -8.01 -13.08
C ARG A 28 -13.22 -7.75 -13.03
N GLY A 29 -12.57 -7.84 -14.16
CA GLY A 29 -11.17 -7.44 -14.37
C GLY A 29 -10.16 -8.58 -14.31
N GLY A 30 -10.58 -9.82 -14.02
CA GLY A 30 -9.69 -10.98 -13.88
C GLY A 30 -9.32 -11.71 -15.18
N GLY A 31 -9.42 -11.08 -16.35
CA GLY A 31 -9.14 -11.75 -17.63
C GLY A 31 -7.70 -12.25 -17.81
N GLY A 32 -6.72 -11.48 -17.33
CA GLY A 32 -5.30 -11.86 -17.36
C GLY A 32 -4.82 -12.53 -16.06
N GLY A 33 -5.51 -12.32 -14.96
CA GLY A 33 -5.17 -12.82 -13.64
C GLY A 33 -5.50 -11.84 -12.54
N VAL A 34 -5.29 -12.26 -11.28
CA VAL A 34 -5.57 -11.49 -10.07
C VAL A 34 -4.41 -11.62 -9.09
N LEU A 35 -4.03 -10.51 -8.46
CA LEU A 35 -3.17 -10.50 -7.30
C LEU A 35 -4.03 -10.41 -6.04
N ASN A 36 -4.19 -11.54 -5.35
CA ASN A 36 -4.94 -11.59 -4.09
C ASN A 36 -4.02 -11.27 -2.92
N ARG A 37 -4.44 -10.35 -2.06
CA ARG A 37 -3.72 -9.90 -0.86
C ARG A 37 -4.38 -10.54 0.36
N VAL A 38 -3.70 -11.45 1.02
CA VAL A 38 -4.20 -12.11 2.23
C VAL A 38 -3.65 -11.38 3.45
N VAL A 39 -4.52 -10.69 4.17
CA VAL A 39 -4.18 -9.93 5.37
C VAL A 39 -3.94 -10.89 6.54
N LYS A 40 -3.00 -10.55 7.41
CA LYS A 40 -2.71 -11.27 8.65
C LYS A 40 -3.93 -11.28 9.57
N GLU A 41 -4.29 -12.47 10.05
CA GLU A 41 -5.37 -12.65 11.05
C GLU A 41 -4.77 -12.91 12.44
N PRO A 42 -5.52 -12.61 13.52
CA PRO A 42 -5.12 -12.99 14.88
C PRO A 42 -4.91 -14.49 15.05
N LEU A 43 -3.86 -14.84 15.79
CA LEU A 43 -3.49 -16.20 16.14
C LEU A 43 -3.79 -16.47 17.60
N PHE A 44 -4.24 -17.67 17.96
CA PHE A 44 -4.46 -18.08 19.36
C PHE A 44 -3.15 -18.48 20.09
N ARG A 45 -2.05 -17.84 19.70
CA ARG A 45 -0.71 -17.95 20.30
C ARG A 45 -0.02 -16.59 20.32
N PRO A 46 0.87 -16.29 21.26
CA PRO A 46 1.58 -15.03 21.26
C PRO A 46 2.55 -14.94 20.08
N LEU A 47 2.70 -13.73 19.52
CA LEU A 47 3.73 -13.36 18.55
C LEU A 47 4.16 -11.93 18.82
N ARG A 48 5.45 -11.66 18.77
CA ARG A 48 6.02 -10.32 18.89
C ARG A 48 7.17 -10.21 17.91
N ALA A 49 7.00 -9.44 16.87
CA ALA A 49 8.02 -9.16 15.89
C ALA A 49 8.15 -7.66 15.68
N VAL A 50 9.36 -7.17 15.64
CA VAL A 50 9.71 -5.79 15.28
C VAL A 50 10.88 -5.89 14.31
N ALA A 51 10.79 -5.18 13.20
CA ALA A 51 11.90 -5.03 12.25
C ALA A 51 12.20 -3.55 12.05
N VAL A 52 13.50 -3.22 11.95
CA VAL A 52 14.00 -1.88 11.64
C VAL A 52 14.95 -2.02 10.46
N GLU A 53 14.75 -1.18 9.46
CA GLU A 53 15.56 -1.12 8.26
C GLU A 53 16.16 0.28 8.16
N LEU A 54 17.48 0.35 7.90
CA LEU A 54 18.21 1.58 7.66
C LEU A 54 18.98 1.43 6.36
N GLY A 55 18.99 2.45 5.53
CA GLY A 55 19.63 2.38 4.22
C GLY A 55 20.19 3.71 3.73
N GLY A 56 20.69 3.72 2.52
CA GLY A 56 21.11 4.93 1.83
C GLY A 56 19.95 5.90 1.59
N TYR A 57 20.27 7.15 1.28
CA TYR A 57 19.28 8.21 1.04
C TYR A 57 18.31 8.43 2.23
N ASP A 58 18.84 8.39 3.45
CA ASP A 58 18.10 8.59 4.70
C ASP A 58 16.92 7.59 4.88
N HIS A 59 16.99 6.41 4.24
CA HIS A 59 15.99 5.39 4.37
C HIS A 59 15.90 4.87 5.80
N LYS A 60 14.72 4.97 6.39
CA LYS A 60 14.37 4.51 7.74
C LYS A 60 13.00 3.87 7.68
N ARG A 61 12.92 2.60 8.03
CA ARG A 61 11.66 1.87 8.10
C ARG A 61 11.58 1.07 9.38
N ALA A 62 10.42 1.11 10.02
CA ALA A 62 10.09 0.27 11.16
C ALA A 62 8.76 -0.45 10.93
N THR A 63 8.69 -1.73 11.25
CA THR A 63 7.45 -2.51 11.21
C THR A 63 7.25 -3.27 12.50
N THR A 64 5.99 -3.48 12.89
CA THR A 64 5.62 -4.30 14.05
C THR A 64 4.55 -5.31 13.65
N ASP A 65 4.60 -6.48 14.30
CA ASP A 65 3.59 -7.53 14.25
C ASP A 65 3.42 -8.10 15.66
N LEU A 66 2.40 -7.63 16.36
CA LEU A 66 2.12 -8.00 17.74
C LEU A 66 0.82 -8.77 17.80
N ASN A 67 0.85 -9.97 18.37
CA ASN A 67 -0.33 -10.81 18.52
C ASN A 67 -0.44 -11.32 19.95
N ALA A 68 -1.64 -11.26 20.51
CA ALA A 68 -1.94 -11.77 21.85
C ALA A 68 -3.26 -12.56 21.85
N ARG A 69 -3.28 -13.62 22.62
CA ARG A 69 -4.49 -14.35 23.00
C ARG A 69 -5.08 -13.69 24.26
N LEU A 70 -6.35 -13.29 24.21
CA LEU A 70 -7.09 -12.69 25.32
C LEU A 70 -8.13 -13.68 25.88
N GLY A 71 -7.69 -14.80 26.41
CA GLY A 71 -8.58 -15.85 26.90
C GLY A 71 -8.63 -17.08 25.98
N SER A 72 -9.70 -17.87 26.08
CA SER A 72 -9.85 -19.12 25.34
C SER A 72 -10.34 -18.92 23.91
N ASP A 73 -11.11 -17.89 23.68
CA ASP A 73 -11.93 -17.66 22.50
C ASP A 73 -11.63 -16.35 21.75
N THR A 74 -10.75 -15.53 22.29
CA THR A 74 -10.44 -14.21 21.74
C THR A 74 -8.95 -14.02 21.50
N ALA A 75 -8.60 -13.50 20.33
CA ALA A 75 -7.24 -13.12 19.97
C ALA A 75 -7.23 -11.75 19.27
N VAL A 76 -6.15 -10.99 19.47
CA VAL A 76 -5.91 -9.69 18.84
C VAL A 76 -4.56 -9.68 18.15
N ARG A 77 -4.48 -8.98 17.02
CA ARG A 77 -3.22 -8.72 16.31
C ARG A 77 -3.14 -7.27 15.89
N LEU A 78 -1.98 -6.68 16.08
CA LEU A 78 -1.68 -5.31 15.67
C LEU A 78 -0.47 -5.33 14.74
N ASN A 79 -0.68 -4.90 13.52
CA ASN A 79 0.41 -4.62 12.59
C ASN A 79 0.58 -3.12 12.46
N GLY A 80 1.82 -2.65 12.43
CA GLY A 80 2.16 -1.24 12.25
C GLY A 80 3.36 -1.07 11.34
N MET A 81 3.42 0.07 10.67
CA MET A 81 4.51 0.44 9.78
C MET A 81 4.71 1.95 9.80
N PHE A 82 5.97 2.36 9.79
CA PHE A 82 6.42 3.71 9.50
C PHE A 82 7.62 3.65 8.57
N GLU A 83 7.66 4.52 7.57
CA GLU A 83 8.78 4.65 6.66
C GLU A 83 8.98 6.11 6.28
N ARG A 84 10.24 6.52 6.28
CA ARG A 84 10.70 7.79 5.70
C ARG A 84 11.95 7.50 4.88
N SER A 85 12.00 8.01 3.66
CA SER A 85 13.10 7.77 2.73
C SER A 85 13.26 8.94 1.79
N GLY A 86 14.50 9.35 1.55
CA GLY A 86 14.85 10.16 0.39
C GLY A 86 15.05 9.30 -0.85
N SER A 87 15.65 9.88 -1.87
CA SER A 87 15.97 9.26 -3.15
C SER A 87 17.37 9.68 -3.61
N PHE A 88 17.89 8.97 -4.62
CA PHE A 88 19.08 9.45 -5.35
C PHE A 88 18.79 10.72 -6.17
N ARG A 89 17.50 11.07 -6.38
CA ARG A 89 17.10 12.33 -7.01
C ARG A 89 16.96 13.44 -6.00
N ASN A 90 17.40 14.63 -6.38
CA ASN A 90 17.35 15.82 -5.54
C ASN A 90 15.89 16.22 -5.25
N GLY A 91 15.55 16.42 -3.98
CA GLY A 91 14.23 16.87 -3.56
C GLY A 91 13.12 15.81 -3.64
N VAL A 92 13.45 14.54 -3.94
CA VAL A 92 12.47 13.44 -3.96
C VAL A 92 12.53 12.67 -2.65
N ASP A 93 11.41 12.63 -1.95
CA ASP A 93 11.25 11.89 -0.71
C ASP A 93 9.88 11.20 -0.63
N LEU A 94 9.75 10.34 0.37
CA LEU A 94 8.49 9.71 0.74
C LEU A 94 8.38 9.56 2.26
N GLU A 95 7.14 9.63 2.75
CA GLU A 95 6.78 9.27 4.11
C GLU A 95 5.50 8.42 4.08
N ARG A 96 5.54 7.27 4.74
CA ARG A 96 4.41 6.35 4.85
C ARG A 96 4.21 5.90 6.28
N SER A 97 2.96 5.77 6.67
CA SER A 97 2.60 5.16 7.94
C SER A 97 1.32 4.34 7.80
N GLY A 98 1.25 3.26 8.55
CA GLY A 98 0.10 2.38 8.52
C GLY A 98 -0.10 1.66 9.84
N VAL A 99 -1.36 1.36 10.14
CA VAL A 99 -1.75 0.56 11.29
C VAL A 99 -2.92 -0.35 10.90
N ASN A 100 -2.86 -1.61 11.34
CA ASN A 100 -3.90 -2.58 11.07
C ASN A 100 -4.19 -3.42 12.33
N PRO A 101 -5.06 -2.95 13.24
CA PRO A 101 -5.62 -3.74 14.32
C PRO A 101 -6.64 -4.75 13.79
N THR A 102 -6.58 -5.98 14.31
CA THR A 102 -7.54 -7.05 14.02
C THR A 102 -7.89 -7.80 15.30
N LEU A 103 -9.14 -8.27 15.38
CA LEU A 103 -9.66 -9.06 16.47
C LEU A 103 -10.36 -10.31 15.89
N THR A 104 -10.11 -11.46 16.48
CA THR A 104 -10.88 -12.68 16.23
C THR A 104 -11.54 -13.13 17.51
N TRP A 105 -12.84 -13.44 17.44
CA TRP A 105 -13.64 -13.99 18.50
C TRP A 105 -14.30 -15.30 18.03
N ALA A 106 -14.04 -16.38 18.75
CA ALA A 106 -14.51 -17.73 18.43
C ALA A 106 -15.17 -18.36 19.68
N PRO A 107 -16.36 -17.87 20.12
CA PRO A 107 -16.98 -18.24 21.41
C PRO A 107 -17.48 -19.68 21.47
N LEU A 108 -17.79 -20.26 20.32
CA LEU A 108 -18.33 -21.61 20.21
C LEU A 108 -17.63 -22.38 19.07
N ALA A 109 -17.63 -23.70 19.18
CA ALA A 109 -17.15 -24.55 18.09
C ALA A 109 -17.96 -24.25 16.80
N GLY A 110 -17.26 -23.96 15.71
CA GLY A 110 -17.87 -23.64 14.42
C GLY A 110 -18.32 -22.18 14.26
N THR A 111 -18.10 -21.30 15.26
CA THR A 111 -18.37 -19.86 15.14
C THR A 111 -17.07 -19.08 15.21
N LYS A 112 -16.77 -18.29 14.18
CA LYS A 112 -15.61 -17.39 14.16
C LYS A 112 -16.01 -16.04 13.57
N LEU A 113 -15.81 -14.97 14.33
CA LEU A 113 -15.96 -13.59 13.88
C LEU A 113 -14.57 -12.93 13.87
N THR A 114 -14.20 -12.33 12.74
CA THR A 114 -12.98 -11.54 12.63
C THR A 114 -13.36 -10.13 12.20
N VAL A 115 -12.88 -9.13 12.95
CA VAL A 115 -13.05 -7.71 12.66
C VAL A 115 -11.68 -7.10 12.47
N GLY A 116 -11.51 -6.32 11.42
CA GLY A 116 -10.24 -5.64 11.11
C GLY A 116 -10.46 -4.22 10.64
N TYR A 117 -9.44 -3.39 10.89
CA TYR A 117 -9.38 -2.04 10.37
C TYR A 117 -7.96 -1.77 9.86
N GLU A 118 -7.83 -1.13 8.69
CA GLU A 118 -6.57 -0.68 8.14
C GLU A 118 -6.62 0.83 7.91
N TYR A 119 -5.64 1.55 8.47
CA TYR A 119 -5.33 2.91 8.12
C TYR A 119 -3.97 2.94 7.45
N LEU A 120 -3.87 3.59 6.29
CA LEU A 120 -2.62 3.83 5.59
C LEU A 120 -2.58 5.29 5.12
N ARG A 121 -1.46 5.96 5.37
CA ARG A 121 -1.10 7.25 4.80
C ARG A 121 0.18 7.10 4.00
N ASP A 122 0.16 7.63 2.78
CA ASP A 122 1.31 7.74 1.87
C ASP A 122 1.43 9.20 1.43
N THR A 123 2.61 9.76 1.54
CA THR A 123 2.95 11.10 1.04
C THR A 123 4.30 11.01 0.38
N ARG A 124 4.43 11.48 -0.86
CA ARG A 124 5.68 11.44 -1.59
C ARG A 124 5.74 12.53 -2.64
N VAL A 125 6.95 12.88 -3.05
CA VAL A 125 7.19 13.72 -4.22
C VAL A 125 7.04 12.86 -5.47
N ALA A 126 6.22 13.31 -6.43
CA ALA A 126 6.03 12.63 -7.70
C ALA A 126 7.22 12.88 -8.63
N ASP A 127 7.93 11.82 -9.00
CA ASP A 127 9.08 11.86 -9.92
C ASP A 127 8.73 11.17 -11.25
N ARG A 128 8.92 11.86 -12.36
CA ARG A 128 8.70 11.35 -13.74
C ARG A 128 9.98 10.89 -14.42
N GLY A 129 11.09 10.95 -13.72
CA GLY A 129 12.38 10.53 -14.24
C GLY A 129 13.04 11.55 -15.18
N ILE A 130 14.05 11.09 -15.89
CA ILE A 130 14.81 11.89 -16.85
C ILE A 130 14.05 11.94 -18.19
N THR A 131 13.91 13.16 -18.73
CA THR A 131 13.24 13.37 -20.03
C THR A 131 14.01 12.74 -21.18
N SER A 132 13.32 12.50 -22.29
CA SER A 132 13.90 11.97 -23.52
C SER A 132 14.47 13.10 -24.38
N PHE A 133 15.64 12.84 -24.98
CA PHE A 133 16.24 13.65 -26.03
C PHE A 133 16.68 12.74 -27.19
N GLN A 134 16.13 12.97 -28.39
CA GLN A 134 16.45 12.17 -29.60
C GLN A 134 16.32 10.66 -29.40
N GLY A 135 15.28 10.22 -28.67
CA GLY A 135 14.98 8.79 -28.43
C GLY A 135 15.86 8.10 -27.37
N LYS A 136 16.67 8.86 -26.63
CA LYS A 136 17.48 8.41 -25.48
C LYS A 136 17.17 9.29 -24.27
N PRO A 137 17.49 8.88 -23.04
CA PRO A 137 17.49 9.78 -21.89
C PRO A 137 18.43 10.95 -22.15
N ALA A 138 18.03 12.16 -21.74
CA ALA A 138 18.90 13.34 -21.79
C ALA A 138 20.19 13.09 -21.00
N ASP A 139 21.30 13.65 -21.48
CA ASP A 139 22.63 13.51 -20.86
C ASP A 139 22.78 14.51 -19.71
N VAL A 140 22.23 14.13 -18.56
CA VAL A 140 22.22 14.91 -17.32
C VAL A 140 22.56 14.03 -16.15
N ASP A 141 22.93 14.64 -15.02
CA ASP A 141 23.17 13.89 -13.79
C ASP A 141 21.90 13.09 -13.38
N LEU A 142 22.10 11.85 -12.94
CA LEU A 142 20.99 10.98 -12.50
C LEU A 142 20.23 11.53 -11.30
N SER A 143 20.83 12.43 -10.53
CA SER A 143 20.17 13.11 -9.42
C SER A 143 19.24 14.26 -9.86
N THR A 144 19.22 14.60 -11.14
CA THR A 144 18.39 15.69 -11.67
C THR A 144 16.90 15.37 -11.51
N PHE A 145 16.18 16.24 -10.84
CA PHE A 145 14.73 16.20 -10.73
C PHE A 145 14.09 17.25 -11.62
N TYR A 146 13.19 16.82 -12.49
CA TYR A 146 12.40 17.71 -13.35
C TYR A 146 11.03 17.95 -12.73
N GLY A 147 10.91 18.97 -11.92
CA GLY A 147 9.68 19.34 -11.23
C GLY A 147 9.95 20.36 -10.14
N ASP A 148 8.95 20.57 -9.32
CA ASP A 148 9.02 21.36 -8.10
C ASP A 148 8.75 20.42 -6.91
N PRO A 149 9.76 20.17 -6.03
CA PRO A 149 9.58 19.27 -4.89
C PRO A 149 8.47 19.71 -3.93
N GLU A 150 8.19 21.00 -3.81
CA GLU A 150 7.16 21.55 -2.93
C GLU A 150 5.75 21.41 -3.51
N GLN A 151 5.64 21.28 -4.84
CA GLN A 151 4.37 21.20 -5.55
C GLN A 151 4.10 19.87 -6.25
N SER A 152 5.08 18.96 -6.29
CA SER A 152 4.94 17.63 -6.89
C SER A 152 4.45 16.61 -5.85
N ASP A 153 3.24 16.79 -5.37
CA ASP A 153 2.66 16.05 -4.26
C ASP A 153 1.84 14.83 -4.71
N VAL A 154 2.16 13.67 -4.18
CA VAL A 154 1.26 12.50 -4.17
C VAL A 154 0.87 12.19 -2.73
N LYS A 155 -0.42 12.24 -2.45
CA LYS A 155 -0.97 11.95 -1.12
C LYS A 155 -2.06 10.90 -1.26
N ALA A 156 -2.02 9.90 -0.39
CA ALA A 156 -3.10 8.94 -0.26
C ALA A 156 -3.41 8.69 1.21
N ARG A 157 -4.69 8.64 1.52
CA ARG A 157 -5.21 8.19 2.81
C ARG A 157 -6.21 7.09 2.56
N VAL A 158 -5.99 5.95 3.20
CA VAL A 158 -6.81 4.75 3.02
C VAL A 158 -7.38 4.33 4.36
N ASN A 159 -8.67 4.06 4.38
CA ASN A 159 -9.40 3.53 5.53
C ASN A 159 -10.17 2.30 5.06
N ILE A 160 -9.90 1.13 5.62
CA ILE A 160 -10.58 -0.12 5.26
C ILE A 160 -11.08 -0.80 6.53
N GLY A 161 -12.39 -0.91 6.68
CA GLY A 161 -13.03 -1.74 7.68
C GLY A 161 -13.42 -3.09 7.10
N SER A 162 -13.26 -4.17 7.84
CA SER A 162 -13.66 -5.52 7.42
C SER A 162 -14.29 -6.33 8.55
N VAL A 163 -15.30 -7.11 8.20
CA VAL A 163 -15.94 -8.09 9.09
C VAL A 163 -16.05 -9.40 8.33
N ALA A 164 -15.56 -10.48 8.93
CA ALA A 164 -15.71 -11.84 8.41
C ALA A 164 -16.36 -12.73 9.45
N LEU A 165 -17.44 -13.42 9.06
CA LEU A 165 -18.15 -14.38 9.87
C LEU A 165 -18.06 -15.76 9.23
N GLU A 166 -17.66 -16.76 10.01
CA GLU A 166 -17.85 -18.18 9.72
C GLU A 166 -18.76 -18.78 10.77
N GLN A 167 -19.80 -19.50 10.32
CA GLN A 167 -20.77 -20.16 11.20
C GLN A 167 -21.09 -21.55 10.67
N ALA A 168 -20.78 -22.57 11.45
CA ALA A 168 -21.27 -23.94 11.18
C ALA A 168 -22.76 -24.07 11.56
N ILE A 169 -23.54 -24.61 10.66
CA ILE A 169 -24.99 -24.87 10.83
C ILE A 169 -25.27 -26.30 10.38
N GLY A 170 -25.24 -27.24 11.33
CA GLY A 170 -25.31 -28.66 11.00
C GLY A 170 -24.13 -29.11 10.13
N THR A 171 -24.41 -29.60 8.92
CA THR A 171 -23.40 -30.01 7.93
C THR A 171 -22.96 -28.88 7.00
N ALA A 172 -23.61 -27.72 7.06
CA ALA A 172 -23.30 -26.55 6.24
C ALA A 172 -22.40 -25.56 6.98
N VAL A 173 -21.64 -24.73 6.22
CA VAL A 173 -20.86 -23.61 6.76
C VAL A 173 -21.29 -22.34 6.04
N LEU A 174 -21.85 -21.39 6.79
CA LEU A 174 -22.09 -20.03 6.32
C LEU A 174 -20.81 -19.23 6.43
N ARG A 175 -20.40 -18.57 5.33
CA ARG A 175 -19.32 -17.60 5.31
C ARG A 175 -19.81 -16.28 4.75
N ASN A 176 -19.57 -15.21 5.48
CA ASN A 176 -19.79 -13.84 5.03
C ASN A 176 -18.51 -13.03 5.20
N ARG A 177 -18.20 -12.19 4.24
CA ARG A 177 -17.13 -11.18 4.35
C ARG A 177 -17.64 -9.85 3.81
N THR A 178 -17.63 -8.84 4.67
CA THR A 178 -18.02 -7.48 4.33
C THR A 178 -16.79 -6.58 4.46
N VAL A 179 -16.54 -5.74 3.46
CA VAL A 179 -15.45 -4.77 3.43
C VAL A 179 -16.03 -3.42 3.06
N ILE A 180 -15.68 -2.40 3.83
CA ILE A 180 -16.00 -1.00 3.55
C ILE A 180 -14.67 -0.26 3.44
N ALA A 181 -14.46 0.46 2.33
CA ALA A 181 -13.22 1.15 2.08
C ALA A 181 -13.47 2.60 1.63
N GLY A 182 -12.72 3.53 2.20
CA GLY A 182 -12.62 4.92 1.79
C GLY A 182 -11.21 5.25 1.36
N TYR A 183 -11.10 5.98 0.25
CA TYR A 183 -9.83 6.40 -0.33
C TYR A 183 -9.87 7.89 -0.60
N ASP A 184 -8.97 8.64 0.03
CA ASP A 184 -8.66 10.03 -0.29
C ASP A 184 -7.36 10.07 -1.07
N ARG A 185 -7.35 10.58 -2.28
CA ARG A 185 -6.16 10.66 -3.12
C ARG A 185 -6.00 12.04 -3.71
N PHE A 186 -4.78 12.54 -3.65
CA PHE A 186 -4.36 13.76 -4.29
C PHE A 186 -3.08 13.49 -5.07
N TYR A 187 -3.03 13.97 -6.30
CA TYR A 187 -1.87 13.89 -7.15
C TYR A 187 -1.68 15.24 -7.85
N GLN A 188 -0.52 15.84 -7.66
CA GLN A 188 -0.08 17.02 -8.38
C GLN A 188 1.35 16.84 -8.82
N ASN A 189 1.64 17.15 -10.06
CA ASN A 189 3.00 17.00 -10.57
C ASN A 189 3.23 17.94 -11.78
N PHE A 190 4.51 18.15 -12.07
CA PHE A 190 4.99 18.75 -13.30
C PHE A 190 5.54 17.64 -14.21
N VAL A 191 4.92 17.47 -15.36
CA VAL A 191 5.31 16.46 -16.35
C VAL A 191 6.33 17.06 -17.30
N PRO A 192 7.57 16.58 -17.34
CA PRO A 192 8.58 17.07 -18.25
C PRO A 192 8.26 16.68 -19.69
N GLY A 193 8.32 17.66 -20.59
CA GLY A 193 8.27 17.48 -22.03
C GLY A 193 9.65 17.15 -22.62
N ALA A 194 9.84 17.41 -23.91
CA ALA A 194 11.14 17.25 -24.55
C ALA A 194 12.14 18.28 -24.07
N ALA A 195 13.40 17.87 -23.98
CA ALA A 195 14.51 18.80 -23.74
C ALA A 195 14.75 19.71 -24.96
N SER A 196 15.23 20.94 -24.70
CA SER A 196 15.70 21.86 -25.72
C SER A 196 16.90 21.26 -26.50
N ALA A 197 17.25 21.84 -27.64
CA ALA A 197 18.33 21.34 -28.50
C ALA A 197 19.69 21.33 -27.81
N ASP A 198 19.92 22.26 -26.89
CA ASP A 198 21.12 22.36 -26.07
C ASP A 198 21.02 21.57 -24.74
N GLN A 199 19.88 20.89 -24.50
CA GLN A 199 19.57 20.13 -23.29
C GLN A 199 19.60 20.96 -21.98
N GLN A 200 19.58 22.30 -22.08
CA GLN A 200 19.67 23.17 -20.91
C GLN A 200 18.30 23.46 -20.27
N THR A 201 17.23 23.29 -21.02
CA THR A 201 15.85 23.57 -20.56
C THR A 201 14.89 22.46 -20.93
N VAL A 202 13.86 22.28 -20.10
CA VAL A 202 12.76 21.35 -20.29
C VAL A 202 11.46 22.08 -20.02
N ALA A 203 10.51 21.99 -20.96
CA ALA A 203 9.16 22.50 -20.73
C ALA A 203 8.44 21.60 -19.73
N LEU A 204 7.78 22.18 -18.72
CA LEU A 204 6.99 21.46 -17.73
C LEU A 204 5.51 21.75 -17.94
N THR A 205 4.69 20.70 -17.87
CA THR A 205 3.22 20.83 -17.89
C THR A 205 2.67 20.45 -16.51
N ALA A 206 1.96 21.35 -15.85
CA ALA A 206 1.33 21.08 -14.58
C ALA A 206 0.10 20.15 -14.76
N TYR A 207 -0.01 19.17 -13.89
CA TYR A 207 -1.15 18.24 -13.84
C TYR A 207 -1.56 17.99 -12.39
N ASN A 208 -2.88 18.01 -12.13
CA ASN A 208 -3.40 17.59 -10.82
C ASN A 208 -4.66 16.74 -10.98
N ASN A 209 -4.92 15.90 -9.97
CA ASN A 209 -6.11 15.08 -9.82
C ASN A 209 -6.38 14.78 -8.35
N ALA A 210 -7.63 14.91 -7.92
CA ALA A 210 -8.07 14.56 -6.56
C ALA A 210 -9.32 13.67 -6.64
N THR A 211 -9.36 12.61 -5.83
CA THR A 211 -10.51 11.68 -5.76
C THR A 211 -10.67 11.11 -4.34
#